data_bb23158ef7ee3165cb88c7a36918c6b2
#
_entry.id   bb23158ef7ee3165cb88c7a36918c6b2
#
_cell.length_a   1.000
_cell.length_b   1.000
_cell.length_c   1.000
_cell.angle_alpha   90.00
_cell.angle_beta   90.00
_cell.angle_gamma   90.00
#
_symmetry.space_group_name_H-M   'P 1'
#
loop_
_entity.id
_entity.type
_entity.pdbx_description
1 polymer ?
#
loop_
_entity_poly.entity_id
_entity_poly.type
_entity_poly.pdbx_seq_one_letter_code
_entity_poly.pdbx_strand_id
1 'polypeptide(L)'
;MPKTKETEKEKPAPQGKLTASILLAEDSAIYRHLIGSHLREWGFDFECAKDGKEAWKLLMKPNAPRLALLDWVLPEIDGIDLCRRLRERAEDEAYTYTILLTSKNRKHEMLEAMDAGVDDFLAKPFDPLELKARLLVGKRIVDLQQKLISANTALHFVASHDFLTGAWNRAEILAFMQRELARTRRDAAQVGIVLVDVDHFKKVNDEFGHETGDCVLKEITKRLSSSLREYDGIGRYGGEEFLLVIPGCDLATTVRRANQIRESISSQPVPTLLGAKTITVSMGATVGESSTNSELLLRHADTALYQAKRHGRNRVEQAITVPT
;
A
#
# COMPACT_ATOMS: atom_id res chain seq x y z
N MET A 1 18.13 -5.80 -62.78
CA MET A 1 18.99 -5.94 -61.59
C MET A 1 18.35 -5.11 -60.47
N PRO A 2 17.79 -5.75 -59.41
CA PRO A 2 17.24 -5.04 -58.30
C PRO A 2 18.34 -4.73 -57.27
N LYS A 3 18.33 -3.50 -56.73
CA LYS A 3 19.23 -3.01 -55.69
C LYS A 3 18.89 -3.68 -54.36
N THR A 4 19.86 -4.35 -53.78
CA THR A 4 19.89 -4.88 -52.44
C THR A 4 19.74 -3.77 -51.39
N LYS A 5 18.68 -3.83 -50.56
CA LYS A 5 18.56 -2.99 -49.39
C LYS A 5 19.44 -3.58 -48.29
N GLU A 6 20.45 -2.82 -47.86
CA GLU A 6 21.21 -3.09 -46.67
C GLU A 6 20.27 -2.98 -45.44
N THR A 7 20.18 -4.05 -44.70
CA THR A 7 19.50 -4.09 -43.39
C THR A 7 20.36 -3.35 -42.37
N GLU A 8 19.89 -2.19 -41.91
CA GLU A 8 20.41 -1.53 -40.73
C GLU A 8 20.32 -2.49 -39.52
N LYS A 9 21.49 -2.84 -38.99
CA LYS A 9 21.60 -3.58 -37.71
C LYS A 9 21.12 -2.65 -36.60
N GLU A 10 19.98 -2.99 -36.00
CA GLU A 10 19.53 -2.40 -34.75
C GLU A 10 20.67 -2.44 -33.71
N LYS A 11 21.04 -1.27 -33.20
CA LYS A 11 21.91 -1.14 -32.03
C LYS A 11 21.19 -1.77 -30.83
N PRO A 12 21.88 -2.60 -30.03
CA PRO A 12 21.30 -3.12 -28.82
C PRO A 12 20.88 -1.94 -27.90
N ALA A 13 19.67 -2.03 -27.35
CA ALA A 13 19.14 -1.08 -26.39
C ALA A 13 20.11 -0.93 -25.21
N PRO A 14 20.27 0.28 -24.66
CA PRO A 14 21.18 0.52 -23.54
C PRO A 14 20.76 -0.36 -22.37
N GLN A 15 21.71 -1.15 -21.88
CA GLN A 15 21.57 -1.95 -20.65
C GLN A 15 21.01 -1.04 -19.55
N GLY A 16 19.95 -1.47 -18.88
CA GLY A 16 19.15 -0.69 -17.95
C GLY A 16 20.04 0.10 -16.97
N LYS A 17 19.81 1.40 -16.90
CA LYS A 17 20.38 2.30 -15.89
C LYS A 17 20.21 1.67 -14.53
N LEU A 18 21.30 1.54 -13.78
CA LEU A 18 21.29 1.21 -12.36
C LEU A 18 20.60 2.37 -11.62
N THR A 19 19.30 2.29 -11.40
CA THR A 19 18.48 3.36 -10.84
C THR A 19 18.58 3.46 -9.31
N ALA A 20 19.73 3.19 -8.72
CA ALA A 20 19.97 3.48 -7.32
C ALA A 20 20.54 4.91 -7.23
N SER A 21 19.76 5.85 -6.76
CA SER A 21 20.24 7.19 -6.41
C SER A 21 21.09 7.13 -5.14
N ILE A 22 22.27 7.74 -5.16
CA ILE A 22 23.21 7.80 -4.04
C ILE A 22 23.23 9.24 -3.51
N LEU A 23 23.18 9.43 -2.21
CA LEU A 23 23.55 10.67 -1.58
C LEU A 23 25.08 10.69 -1.34
N LEU A 24 25.78 11.71 -1.83
CA LEU A 24 27.18 11.99 -1.54
C LEU A 24 27.25 13.25 -0.67
N ALA A 25 27.49 13.08 0.63
CA ALA A 25 27.73 14.18 1.56
C ALA A 25 29.22 14.30 1.86
N GLU A 26 29.85 15.34 1.38
CA GLU A 26 31.30 15.56 1.45
C GLU A 26 31.56 17.08 1.38
N ASP A 27 32.28 17.66 2.33
CA ASP A 27 32.56 19.09 2.38
C ASP A 27 33.70 19.50 1.43
N SER A 28 34.69 18.62 1.23
CA SER A 28 35.80 18.86 0.32
C SER A 28 35.36 18.82 -1.15
N ALA A 29 35.48 19.94 -1.84
CA ALA A 29 35.17 20.03 -3.27
C ALA A 29 36.01 19.04 -4.12
N ILE A 30 37.25 18.75 -3.69
CA ILE A 30 38.15 17.83 -4.40
C ILE A 30 37.62 16.39 -4.27
N TYR A 31 37.35 15.92 -3.06
CA TYR A 31 36.81 14.57 -2.84
C TYR A 31 35.44 14.41 -3.45
N ARG A 32 34.56 15.41 -3.30
CA ARG A 32 33.23 15.40 -3.92
C ARG A 32 33.29 15.27 -5.44
N HIS A 33 34.24 15.99 -6.10
CA HIS A 33 34.44 15.87 -7.53
C HIS A 33 34.98 14.49 -7.92
N LEU A 34 36.00 14.00 -7.20
CA LEU A 34 36.63 12.70 -7.45
C LEU A 34 35.64 11.55 -7.32
N ILE A 35 34.92 11.49 -6.21
CA ILE A 35 33.89 10.45 -5.97
C ILE A 35 32.76 10.56 -6.99
N GLY A 36 32.29 11.76 -7.24
CA GLY A 36 31.23 12.00 -8.24
C GLY A 36 31.63 11.58 -9.66
N SER A 37 32.89 11.71 -10.03
CA SER A 37 33.41 11.22 -11.32
C SER A 37 33.35 9.70 -11.42
N HIS A 38 33.80 8.99 -10.38
CA HIS A 38 33.71 7.54 -10.32
C HIS A 38 32.26 7.04 -10.29
N LEU A 39 31.37 7.68 -9.54
CA LEU A 39 29.94 7.33 -9.53
C LEU A 39 29.31 7.42 -10.92
N ARG A 40 29.62 8.50 -11.68
CA ARG A 40 29.15 8.65 -13.07
C ARG A 40 29.73 7.57 -14.00
N GLU A 41 31.03 7.32 -13.90
CA GLU A 41 31.70 6.27 -14.68
C GLU A 41 31.07 4.89 -14.44
N TRP A 42 30.67 4.59 -13.20
CA TRP A 42 30.03 3.33 -12.85
C TRP A 42 28.53 3.29 -13.11
N GLY A 43 27.95 4.40 -13.59
CA GLY A 43 26.53 4.48 -13.97
C GLY A 43 25.56 4.67 -12.80
N PHE A 44 26.03 5.19 -11.67
CA PHE A 44 25.18 5.58 -10.56
C PHE A 44 24.67 7.01 -10.75
N ASP A 45 23.35 7.19 -10.50
CA ASP A 45 22.79 8.53 -10.31
C ASP A 45 23.05 8.97 -8.86
N PHE A 46 23.37 10.26 -8.63
CA PHE A 46 23.65 10.74 -7.27
C PHE A 46 23.27 12.21 -7.08
N GLU A 47 22.95 12.56 -5.83
CA GLU A 47 22.78 13.92 -5.35
C GLU A 47 23.94 14.27 -4.42
N CYS A 48 24.45 15.53 -4.48
CA CYS A 48 25.53 15.98 -3.60
C CYS A 48 24.99 16.89 -2.49
N ALA A 49 25.59 16.77 -1.32
CA ALA A 49 25.49 17.71 -0.21
C ALA A 49 26.90 18.15 0.22
N LYS A 50 27.06 19.43 0.58
CA LYS A 50 28.33 20.00 1.03
C LYS A 50 28.44 20.11 2.56
N ASP A 51 27.33 19.87 3.26
CA ASP A 51 27.22 19.90 4.71
C ASP A 51 26.13 18.93 5.18
N GLY A 52 26.12 18.60 6.47
CA GLY A 52 25.18 17.65 7.03
C GLY A 52 23.74 18.13 7.06
N LYS A 53 23.49 19.44 7.07
CA LYS A 53 22.15 20.01 7.02
C LYS A 53 21.51 19.83 5.64
N GLU A 54 22.29 20.06 4.57
CA GLU A 54 21.87 19.79 3.20
C GLU A 54 21.65 18.28 2.99
N ALA A 55 22.55 17.44 3.51
CA ALA A 55 22.40 15.99 3.47
C ALA A 55 21.12 15.52 4.16
N TRP A 56 20.83 16.02 5.35
CA TRP A 56 19.61 15.70 6.07
C TRP A 56 18.36 16.11 5.29
N LYS A 57 18.36 17.30 4.70
CA LYS A 57 17.25 17.77 3.87
C LYS A 57 16.99 16.86 2.64
N LEU A 58 18.04 16.32 2.03
CA LEU A 58 17.94 15.40 0.91
C LEU A 58 17.40 14.02 1.36
N LEU A 59 17.83 13.54 2.53
CA LEU A 59 17.39 12.28 3.13
C LEU A 59 15.92 12.30 3.57
N MET A 60 15.34 13.49 3.82
CA MET A 60 13.94 13.66 4.22
C MET A 60 12.97 13.78 3.05
N LYS A 61 13.42 13.72 1.81
CA LYS A 61 12.53 13.74 0.65
C LYS A 61 11.73 12.43 0.52
N PRO A 62 10.50 12.45 0.00
CA PRO A 62 9.73 11.22 -0.27
C PRO A 62 10.48 10.19 -1.14
N ASN A 63 11.29 10.67 -2.09
CA ASN A 63 12.11 9.86 -2.99
C ASN A 63 13.60 9.96 -2.62
N ALA A 64 13.94 10.00 -1.35
CA ALA A 64 15.31 10.10 -0.87
C ALA A 64 16.19 8.95 -1.39
N PRO A 65 17.49 9.20 -1.65
CA PRO A 65 18.45 8.17 -1.93
C PRO A 65 18.49 7.10 -0.82
N ARG A 66 18.52 5.83 -1.22
CA ARG A 66 18.60 4.70 -0.29
C ARG A 66 20.01 4.22 0.01
N LEU A 67 20.98 4.86 -0.57
CA LEU A 67 22.39 4.62 -0.37
C LEU A 67 23.06 5.96 -0.13
N ALA A 68 23.79 6.10 0.97
CA ALA A 68 24.44 7.34 1.35
C ALA A 68 25.94 7.12 1.63
N LEU A 69 26.76 7.91 0.93
CA LEU A 69 28.17 8.12 1.23
C LEU A 69 28.27 9.39 2.06
N LEU A 70 28.67 9.26 3.31
CA LEU A 70 28.73 10.36 4.26
C LEU A 70 30.18 10.57 4.75
N ASP A 71 30.73 11.76 4.60
CA ASP A 71 31.95 12.07 5.33
C ASP A 71 31.66 12.07 6.84
N TRP A 72 32.59 11.58 7.61
CA TRP A 72 32.55 11.60 9.08
C TRP A 72 32.42 13.04 9.57
N VAL A 73 33.33 13.90 9.13
CA VAL A 73 33.40 15.30 9.53
C VAL A 73 32.68 16.15 8.48
N LEU A 74 31.48 16.58 8.79
CA LEU A 74 30.70 17.51 7.97
C LEU A 74 30.36 18.77 8.76
N PRO A 75 30.30 19.93 8.13
CA PRO A 75 29.76 21.14 8.78
C PRO A 75 28.31 20.95 9.21
N GLU A 76 27.91 21.61 10.27
CA GLU A 76 26.53 21.67 10.83
C GLU A 76 26.08 20.37 11.52
N ILE A 77 26.13 19.24 10.87
CA ILE A 77 25.73 17.93 11.39
C ILE A 77 26.77 16.90 10.92
N ASP A 78 27.44 16.26 11.85
CA ASP A 78 28.42 15.21 11.53
C ASP A 78 27.78 13.99 10.85
N GLY A 79 28.56 13.27 10.03
CA GLY A 79 28.08 12.09 9.34
C GLY A 79 27.58 10.99 10.28
N ILE A 80 28.20 10.83 11.45
CA ILE A 80 27.77 9.88 12.48
C ILE A 80 26.42 10.28 13.10
N ASP A 81 26.17 11.56 13.32
CA ASP A 81 24.91 12.05 13.84
C ASP A 81 23.78 11.94 12.81
N LEU A 82 24.10 12.07 11.52
CA LEU A 82 23.15 11.76 10.46
C LEU A 82 22.73 10.29 10.50
N CYS A 83 23.67 9.37 10.72
CA CYS A 83 23.36 7.95 10.85
C CYS A 83 22.49 7.67 12.07
N ARG A 84 22.79 8.23 13.26
CA ARG A 84 21.93 8.09 14.46
C ARG A 84 20.49 8.54 14.18
N ARG A 85 20.33 9.74 13.62
CA ARG A 85 19.00 10.27 13.26
C ARG A 85 18.26 9.40 12.26
N LEU A 86 18.95 8.78 11.29
CA LEU A 86 18.37 7.85 10.35
C LEU A 86 17.87 6.57 11.04
N ARG A 87 18.54 6.11 12.10
CA ARG A 87 18.14 4.91 12.85
C ARG A 87 17.02 5.18 13.87
N GLU A 88 16.88 6.42 14.34
CA GLU A 88 15.79 6.84 15.22
C GLU A 88 14.45 7.01 14.51
N ARG A 89 14.43 6.95 13.19
CA ARG A 89 13.19 7.02 12.39
C ARG A 89 12.32 5.79 12.63
N ALA A 90 11.00 5.97 12.46
CA ALA A 90 10.04 4.89 12.60
C ALA A 90 10.37 3.70 11.69
N GLU A 91 10.10 2.47 12.16
CA GLU A 91 10.37 1.22 11.45
C GLU A 91 9.68 1.15 10.06
N ASP A 92 8.57 1.88 9.87
CA ASP A 92 7.83 1.97 8.61
C ASP A 92 8.51 2.87 7.56
N GLU A 93 9.55 3.62 7.96
CA GLU A 93 10.27 4.47 7.03
C GLU A 93 11.34 3.66 6.29
N ALA A 94 11.50 4.01 5.02
CA ALA A 94 12.38 3.24 4.16
C ALA A 94 13.85 3.40 4.56
N TYR A 95 14.51 2.29 4.77
CA TYR A 95 15.91 2.17 5.17
C TYR A 95 16.88 2.81 4.19
N THR A 96 17.90 3.50 4.71
CA THR A 96 19.03 4.03 3.95
C THR A 96 20.31 3.33 4.38
N TYR A 97 20.99 2.65 3.47
CA TYR A 97 22.31 2.06 3.69
C TYR A 97 23.37 3.15 3.69
N THR A 98 24.16 3.21 4.76
CA THR A 98 25.12 4.27 4.99
C THR A 98 26.56 3.74 4.93
N ILE A 99 27.41 4.40 4.14
CA ILE A 99 28.86 4.18 4.11
C ILE A 99 29.53 5.44 4.63
N LEU A 100 30.23 5.34 5.77
CA LEU A 100 30.92 6.47 6.36
C LEU A 100 32.34 6.59 5.79
N LEU A 101 32.68 7.75 5.24
CA LEU A 101 34.04 8.06 4.78
C LEU A 101 34.82 8.67 5.95
N THR A 102 35.98 8.13 6.30
CA THR A 102 36.72 8.58 7.47
C THR A 102 38.19 8.75 7.17
N SER A 103 38.79 9.82 7.68
CA SER A 103 40.28 9.97 7.75
C SER A 103 40.85 9.37 9.02
N LYS A 104 40.00 8.81 9.90
CA LYS A 104 40.34 8.34 11.23
C LYS A 104 40.46 6.82 11.23
N ASN A 105 41.55 6.30 11.76
CA ASN A 105 41.89 4.85 11.76
C ASN A 105 41.94 4.25 13.17
N ARG A 106 41.27 4.88 14.17
CA ARG A 106 41.33 4.39 15.55
C ARG A 106 40.21 3.39 15.81
N LYS A 107 40.55 2.25 16.44
CA LYS A 107 39.58 1.20 16.80
C LYS A 107 38.34 1.70 17.59
N HIS A 108 38.55 2.72 18.43
CA HIS A 108 37.47 3.30 19.23
C HIS A 108 36.43 4.03 18.37
N GLU A 109 36.85 4.73 17.34
CA GLU A 109 35.97 5.46 16.42
C GLU A 109 35.11 4.52 15.55
N MET A 110 35.68 3.35 15.21
CA MET A 110 34.92 2.30 14.51
C MET A 110 33.79 1.72 15.37
N LEU A 111 34.00 1.54 16.68
CA LEU A 111 32.97 1.10 17.60
C LEU A 111 31.87 2.15 17.73
N GLU A 112 32.22 3.42 17.85
CA GLU A 112 31.29 4.52 17.89
C GLU A 112 30.42 4.59 16.63
N ALA A 113 31.02 4.37 15.45
CA ALA A 113 30.27 4.33 14.18
C ALA A 113 29.27 3.16 14.13
N MET A 114 29.68 1.98 14.62
CA MET A 114 28.81 0.81 14.70
C MET A 114 27.63 1.04 15.66
N ASP A 115 27.89 1.61 16.83
CA ASP A 115 26.86 1.96 17.82
C ASP A 115 25.90 3.02 17.28
N ALA A 116 26.37 3.90 16.39
CA ALA A 116 25.54 4.87 15.68
C ALA A 116 24.70 4.25 14.54
N GLY A 117 24.89 2.95 14.26
CA GLY A 117 24.15 2.22 13.23
C GLY A 117 24.65 2.47 11.80
N VAL A 118 25.93 2.79 11.62
CA VAL A 118 26.59 2.85 10.31
C VAL A 118 26.69 1.44 9.74
N ASP A 119 26.36 1.25 8.46
CA ASP A 119 26.38 -0.08 7.84
C ASP A 119 27.77 -0.50 7.35
N ASP A 120 28.53 0.46 6.88
CA ASP A 120 29.91 0.24 6.40
C ASP A 120 30.74 1.52 6.53
N PHE A 121 32.06 1.39 6.47
CA PHE A 121 32.95 2.53 6.51
C PHE A 121 34.13 2.34 5.55
N LEU A 122 34.69 3.44 5.08
CA LEU A 122 35.83 3.46 4.16
C LEU A 122 36.86 4.53 4.57
N ALA A 123 38.09 4.11 4.81
CA ALA A 123 39.15 5.04 5.22
C ALA A 123 39.71 5.83 4.03
N LYS A 124 39.90 7.12 4.19
CA LYS A 124 40.57 8.02 3.24
C LYS A 124 42.09 8.01 3.51
N PRO A 125 42.94 7.94 2.46
CA PRO A 125 42.61 7.77 1.06
C PRO A 125 42.20 6.32 0.74
N PHE A 126 41.25 6.10 -0.15
CA PHE A 126 40.73 4.80 -0.53
C PHE A 126 41.01 4.43 -1.99
N ASP A 127 41.03 3.14 -2.27
CA ASP A 127 41.03 2.60 -3.62
C ASP A 127 39.61 2.78 -4.24
N PRO A 128 39.46 3.37 -5.44
CA PRO A 128 38.18 3.44 -6.13
C PRO A 128 37.50 2.10 -6.31
N LEU A 129 38.24 1.01 -6.51
CA LEU A 129 37.65 -0.34 -6.61
C LEU A 129 37.06 -0.82 -5.29
N GLU A 130 37.69 -0.46 -4.14
CA GLU A 130 37.11 -0.75 -2.83
C GLU A 130 35.81 0.00 -2.60
N LEU A 131 35.77 1.29 -2.92
CA LEU A 131 34.53 2.07 -2.87
C LEU A 131 33.44 1.45 -3.74
N LYS A 132 33.77 1.07 -4.97
CA LYS A 132 32.83 0.41 -5.89
C LYS A 132 32.28 -0.89 -5.31
N ALA A 133 33.14 -1.73 -4.75
CA ALA A 133 32.74 -3.00 -4.14
C ALA A 133 31.74 -2.78 -3.00
N ARG A 134 32.00 -1.81 -2.09
CA ARG A 134 31.11 -1.46 -0.98
C ARG A 134 29.76 -0.91 -1.46
N LEU A 135 29.77 -0.04 -2.46
CA LEU A 135 28.55 0.47 -3.09
C LEU A 135 27.69 -0.64 -3.71
N LEU A 136 28.33 -1.63 -4.36
CA LEU A 136 27.62 -2.77 -4.93
C LEU A 136 27.00 -3.67 -3.84
N VAL A 137 27.71 -3.86 -2.72
CA VAL A 137 27.17 -4.56 -1.54
C VAL A 137 26.00 -3.80 -0.95
N GLY A 138 26.15 -2.51 -0.69
CA GLY A 138 25.08 -1.67 -0.15
C GLY A 138 23.85 -1.66 -1.07
N LYS A 139 24.06 -1.50 -2.39
CA LYS A 139 22.99 -1.59 -3.37
C LYS A 139 22.25 -2.93 -3.29
N ARG A 140 22.99 -4.04 -3.20
CA ARG A 140 22.37 -5.37 -3.08
C ARG A 140 21.52 -5.51 -1.82
N ILE A 141 21.97 -4.95 -0.70
CA ILE A 141 21.23 -4.97 0.57
C ILE A 141 19.94 -4.16 0.44
N VAL A 142 20.01 -2.95 -0.12
CA VAL A 142 18.84 -2.10 -0.37
C VAL A 142 17.84 -2.80 -1.31
N ASP A 143 18.32 -3.40 -2.41
CA ASP A 143 17.49 -4.12 -3.36
C ASP A 143 16.78 -5.34 -2.71
N LEU A 144 17.49 -6.08 -1.84
CA LEU A 144 16.91 -7.22 -1.12
C LEU A 144 15.86 -6.77 -0.11
N GLN A 145 16.12 -5.70 0.61
CA GLN A 145 15.17 -5.16 1.57
C GLN A 145 13.91 -4.63 0.90
N GLN A 146 14.06 -3.94 -0.24
CA GLN A 146 12.91 -3.48 -1.03
C GLN A 146 12.06 -4.67 -1.53
N LYS A 147 12.70 -5.74 -1.98
CA LYS A 147 12.00 -6.98 -2.37
C LYS A 147 11.27 -7.61 -1.18
N LEU A 148 11.89 -7.63 0.00
CA LEU A 148 11.27 -8.17 1.20
C LEU A 148 10.03 -7.35 1.61
N ILE A 149 10.13 -6.02 1.63
CA ILE A 149 8.99 -5.12 1.91
C ILE A 149 7.87 -5.36 0.89
N SER A 150 8.21 -5.37 -0.40
CA SER A 150 7.22 -5.60 -1.47
C SER A 150 6.55 -6.98 -1.34
N ALA A 151 7.30 -8.02 -1.05
CA ALA A 151 6.77 -9.37 -0.84
C ALA A 151 5.87 -9.43 0.40
N ASN A 152 6.27 -8.79 1.50
CA ASN A 152 5.46 -8.72 2.72
C ASN A 152 4.15 -7.96 2.48
N THR A 153 4.21 -6.80 1.81
CA THR A 153 3.02 -6.04 1.42
C THR A 153 2.07 -6.86 0.53
N ALA A 154 2.63 -7.58 -0.45
CA ALA A 154 1.84 -8.46 -1.31
C ALA A 154 1.20 -9.63 -0.52
N LEU A 155 1.92 -10.22 0.43
CA LEU A 155 1.39 -11.28 1.30
C LEU A 155 0.27 -10.74 2.19
N HIS A 156 0.44 -9.56 2.79
CA HIS A 156 -0.61 -8.90 3.57
C HIS A 156 -1.84 -8.59 2.72
N PHE A 157 -1.64 -8.12 1.49
CA PHE A 157 -2.75 -7.88 0.57
C PHE A 157 -3.52 -9.16 0.25
N VAL A 158 -2.82 -10.25 -0.11
CA VAL A 158 -3.46 -11.56 -0.36
C VAL A 158 -4.16 -12.12 0.87
N ALA A 159 -3.57 -11.93 2.06
CA ALA A 159 -4.17 -12.39 3.32
C ALA A 159 -5.42 -11.62 3.73
N SER A 160 -5.56 -10.35 3.33
CA SER A 160 -6.62 -9.43 3.78
C SER A 160 -7.65 -9.07 2.70
N HIS A 161 -7.37 -9.30 1.40
CA HIS A 161 -8.24 -8.89 0.31
C HIS A 161 -8.74 -10.06 -0.52
N ASP A 162 -9.88 -9.89 -1.15
CA ASP A 162 -10.40 -10.80 -2.18
C ASP A 162 -9.69 -10.54 -3.51
N PHE A 163 -9.12 -11.58 -4.11
CA PHE A 163 -8.29 -11.48 -5.30
C PHE A 163 -9.02 -10.99 -6.55
N LEU A 164 -10.34 -11.23 -6.63
CA LEU A 164 -11.14 -10.83 -7.79
C LEU A 164 -11.54 -9.36 -7.73
N THR A 165 -12.01 -8.94 -6.56
CA THR A 165 -12.69 -7.64 -6.37
C THR A 165 -11.78 -6.58 -5.77
N GLY A 166 -10.72 -6.97 -5.06
CA GLY A 166 -9.86 -6.06 -4.31
C GLY A 166 -10.50 -5.48 -3.05
N ALA A 167 -11.74 -5.85 -2.71
CA ALA A 167 -12.34 -5.56 -1.41
C ALA A 167 -11.66 -6.41 -0.31
N TRP A 168 -11.86 -6.06 0.95
CA TRP A 168 -11.43 -6.96 2.01
C TRP A 168 -12.06 -8.35 1.85
N ASN A 169 -11.33 -9.38 2.23
CA ASN A 169 -11.87 -10.73 2.27
C ASN A 169 -12.77 -10.91 3.51
N ARG A 170 -13.43 -12.05 3.59
CA ARG A 170 -14.36 -12.36 4.69
C ARG A 170 -13.71 -12.24 6.07
N ALA A 171 -12.46 -12.70 6.22
CA ALA A 171 -11.76 -12.66 7.50
C ALA A 171 -11.48 -11.22 7.95
N GLU A 172 -10.97 -10.39 7.06
CA GLU A 172 -10.60 -9.01 7.39
C GLU A 172 -11.81 -8.12 7.67
N ILE A 173 -12.90 -8.24 6.88
CA ILE A 173 -14.09 -7.42 7.14
C ILE A 173 -14.78 -7.80 8.46
N LEU A 174 -14.76 -9.10 8.84
CA LEU A 174 -15.26 -9.53 10.13
C LEU A 174 -14.37 -9.04 11.28
N ALA A 175 -13.06 -9.07 11.12
CA ALA A 175 -12.14 -8.51 12.10
C ALA A 175 -12.32 -7.00 12.25
N PHE A 176 -12.53 -6.28 11.16
CA PHE A 176 -12.84 -4.85 11.19
C PHE A 176 -14.16 -4.58 11.95
N MET A 177 -15.23 -5.32 11.63
CA MET A 177 -16.50 -5.21 12.34
C MET A 177 -16.33 -5.41 13.86
N GLN A 178 -15.57 -6.41 14.28
CA GLN A 178 -15.31 -6.66 15.70
C GLN A 178 -14.52 -5.51 16.35
N ARG A 179 -13.52 -4.95 15.66
CA ARG A 179 -12.77 -3.79 16.14
C ARG A 179 -13.67 -2.57 16.32
N GLU A 180 -14.55 -2.30 15.37
CA GLU A 180 -15.45 -1.15 15.44
C GLU A 180 -16.52 -1.35 16.55
N LEU A 181 -17.08 -2.56 16.71
CA LEU A 181 -17.96 -2.87 17.84
C LEU A 181 -17.26 -2.69 19.19
N ALA A 182 -15.99 -3.07 19.31
CA ALA A 182 -15.22 -2.84 20.54
C ALA A 182 -14.97 -1.35 20.83
N ARG A 183 -14.86 -0.50 19.80
CA ARG A 183 -14.71 0.97 19.94
C ARG A 183 -15.97 1.63 20.48
N THR A 184 -17.16 1.14 20.12
CA THR A 184 -18.42 1.71 20.62
C THR A 184 -18.55 1.68 22.14
N ARG A 185 -17.78 0.82 22.83
CA ARG A 185 -17.70 0.81 24.30
C ARG A 185 -17.23 2.13 24.91
N ARG A 186 -16.42 2.90 24.18
CA ARG A 186 -15.81 4.14 24.65
C ARG A 186 -16.67 5.36 24.33
N ASP A 187 -17.34 5.33 23.19
CA ASP A 187 -17.93 6.53 22.55
C ASP A 187 -19.47 6.52 22.54
N ALA A 188 -20.12 5.50 23.14
CA ALA A 188 -21.58 5.28 23.10
C ALA A 188 -22.16 5.40 21.67
N ALA A 189 -21.35 5.09 20.66
CA ALA A 189 -21.71 5.13 19.25
C ALA A 189 -22.31 3.80 18.79
N GLN A 190 -22.97 3.80 17.66
CA GLN A 190 -23.48 2.59 17.00
C GLN A 190 -22.66 2.30 15.74
N VAL A 191 -22.68 1.04 15.30
CA VAL A 191 -22.05 0.60 14.05
C VAL A 191 -23.14 0.04 13.14
N GLY A 192 -23.32 0.65 11.98
CA GLY A 192 -24.21 0.14 10.95
C GLY A 192 -23.59 -1.07 10.25
N ILE A 193 -24.38 -2.11 10.07
CA ILE A 193 -23.99 -3.35 9.38
C ILE A 193 -24.97 -3.56 8.24
N VAL A 194 -24.45 -3.71 7.01
CA VAL A 194 -25.28 -3.95 5.83
C VAL A 194 -24.76 -5.16 5.07
N LEU A 195 -25.56 -6.20 4.95
CA LEU A 195 -25.30 -7.33 4.09
C LEU A 195 -25.91 -7.06 2.71
N VAL A 196 -25.12 -7.17 1.67
CA VAL A 196 -25.47 -6.85 0.27
C VAL A 196 -25.37 -8.12 -0.55
N ASP A 197 -26.32 -8.36 -1.45
CA ASP A 197 -26.31 -9.49 -2.38
C ASP A 197 -26.71 -9.02 -3.78
N VAL A 198 -25.99 -9.50 -4.78
CA VAL A 198 -26.24 -9.13 -6.19
C VAL A 198 -27.42 -9.92 -6.73
N ASP A 199 -28.50 -9.20 -7.05
CA ASP A 199 -29.73 -9.81 -7.53
C ASP A 199 -29.53 -10.62 -8.81
N HIS A 200 -30.02 -11.85 -8.80
CA HIS A 200 -29.97 -12.75 -9.94
C HIS A 200 -28.57 -13.05 -10.50
N PHE A 201 -27.53 -12.96 -9.67
CA PHE A 201 -26.15 -13.16 -10.11
C PHE A 201 -25.91 -14.52 -10.77
N LYS A 202 -26.48 -15.59 -10.24
CA LYS A 202 -26.41 -16.91 -10.86
C LYS A 202 -26.94 -16.90 -12.31
N LYS A 203 -28.06 -16.18 -12.56
CA LYS A 203 -28.62 -16.03 -13.91
C LYS A 203 -27.65 -15.29 -14.84
N VAL A 204 -26.94 -14.27 -14.33
CA VAL A 204 -25.90 -13.58 -15.11
C VAL A 204 -24.79 -14.55 -15.52
N ASN A 205 -24.32 -15.41 -14.60
CA ASN A 205 -23.32 -16.42 -14.92
C ASN A 205 -23.82 -17.48 -15.91
N ASP A 206 -25.03 -17.98 -15.68
CA ASP A 206 -25.62 -19.03 -16.51
C ASP A 206 -25.88 -18.56 -17.96
N GLU A 207 -26.24 -17.28 -18.14
CA GLU A 207 -26.61 -16.70 -19.45
C GLU A 207 -25.39 -16.09 -20.18
N PHE A 208 -24.45 -15.46 -19.43
CA PHE A 208 -23.36 -14.65 -20.02
C PHE A 208 -21.95 -15.14 -19.65
N GLY A 209 -21.85 -16.24 -18.90
CA GLY A 209 -20.57 -16.83 -18.48
C GLY A 209 -19.95 -16.14 -17.26
N HIS A 210 -19.02 -16.87 -16.62
CA HIS A 210 -18.35 -16.44 -15.39
C HIS A 210 -17.50 -15.18 -15.57
N GLU A 211 -16.90 -14.96 -16.74
CA GLU A 211 -16.13 -13.73 -17.01
C GLU A 211 -17.00 -12.48 -16.94
N THR A 212 -18.25 -12.57 -17.39
CA THR A 212 -19.22 -11.48 -17.26
C THR A 212 -19.61 -11.28 -15.80
N GLY A 213 -19.83 -12.33 -15.03
CA GLY A 213 -20.06 -12.26 -13.60
C GLY A 213 -18.90 -11.61 -12.85
N ASP A 214 -17.67 -11.96 -13.19
CA ASP A 214 -16.46 -11.35 -12.61
C ASP A 214 -16.39 -9.84 -12.90
N CYS A 215 -16.71 -9.41 -14.12
CA CYS A 215 -16.84 -7.98 -14.47
C CYS A 215 -17.92 -7.27 -13.63
N VAL A 216 -19.07 -7.92 -13.43
CA VAL A 216 -20.15 -7.39 -12.58
C VAL A 216 -19.67 -7.21 -11.13
N LEU A 217 -19.04 -8.22 -10.53
CA LEU A 217 -18.54 -8.12 -9.16
C LEU A 217 -17.50 -7.02 -8.99
N LYS A 218 -16.57 -6.88 -9.92
CA LYS A 218 -15.56 -5.80 -9.92
C LYS A 218 -16.20 -4.41 -9.99
N GLU A 219 -17.16 -4.22 -10.88
CA GLU A 219 -17.83 -2.92 -11.03
C GLU A 219 -18.72 -2.60 -9.82
N ILE A 220 -19.44 -3.57 -9.27
CA ILE A 220 -20.23 -3.39 -8.03
C ILE A 220 -19.31 -3.00 -6.88
N THR A 221 -18.19 -3.70 -6.70
CA THR A 221 -17.22 -3.34 -5.66
C THR A 221 -16.73 -1.90 -5.82
N LYS A 222 -16.41 -1.47 -7.03
CA LYS A 222 -16.00 -0.10 -7.32
C LYS A 222 -17.08 0.91 -6.93
N ARG A 223 -18.37 0.66 -7.26
CA ARG A 223 -19.50 1.54 -6.91
C ARG A 223 -19.76 1.56 -5.41
N LEU A 224 -19.68 0.40 -4.75
CA LEU A 224 -19.76 0.31 -3.30
C LEU A 224 -18.66 1.16 -2.64
N SER A 225 -17.40 0.94 -3.02
CA SER A 225 -16.25 1.67 -2.45
C SER A 225 -16.33 3.17 -2.68
N SER A 226 -16.76 3.62 -3.87
CA SER A 226 -16.90 5.05 -4.17
C SER A 226 -18.02 5.75 -3.39
N SER A 227 -18.98 4.99 -2.86
CA SER A 227 -20.10 5.49 -2.07
C SER A 227 -19.82 5.45 -0.55
N LEU A 228 -18.70 4.86 -0.14
CA LEU A 228 -18.27 4.74 1.24
C LEU A 228 -17.23 5.81 1.60
N ARG A 229 -17.13 6.11 2.89
CA ARG A 229 -16.12 7.00 3.44
C ARG A 229 -14.84 6.23 3.72
N GLU A 230 -13.73 6.93 3.88
CA GLU A 230 -12.41 6.33 4.16
C GLU A 230 -12.40 5.39 5.38
N TYR A 231 -13.20 5.71 6.40
CA TYR A 231 -13.31 4.92 7.63
C TYR A 231 -14.43 3.88 7.63
N ASP A 232 -15.22 3.76 6.54
CA ASP A 232 -16.19 2.68 6.37
C ASP A 232 -15.48 1.44 5.82
N GLY A 233 -15.95 0.24 6.20
CA GLY A 233 -15.42 -1.02 5.71
C GLY A 233 -16.29 -1.65 4.63
N ILE A 234 -15.63 -2.25 3.63
CA ILE A 234 -16.25 -3.10 2.62
C ILE A 234 -15.46 -4.40 2.47
N GLY A 235 -16.14 -5.54 2.51
CA GLY A 235 -15.54 -6.84 2.25
C GLY A 235 -16.45 -7.76 1.46
N ARG A 236 -15.85 -8.63 0.65
CA ARG A 236 -16.55 -9.73 0.01
C ARG A 236 -16.80 -10.83 1.02
N TYR A 237 -18.06 -11.01 1.38
CA TYR A 237 -18.45 -11.94 2.45
C TYR A 237 -18.71 -13.37 1.93
N GLY A 238 -19.21 -13.50 0.69
CA GLY A 238 -19.51 -14.75 0.01
C GLY A 238 -19.27 -14.63 -1.49
N GLY A 239 -19.81 -15.54 -2.29
CA GLY A 239 -19.65 -15.55 -3.75
C GLY A 239 -20.06 -14.23 -4.41
N GLU A 240 -21.30 -13.80 -4.15
CA GLU A 240 -21.92 -12.59 -4.68
C GLU A 240 -22.37 -11.63 -3.56
N GLU A 241 -21.93 -11.92 -2.32
CA GLU A 241 -22.32 -11.18 -1.13
C GLU A 241 -21.20 -10.28 -0.63
N PHE A 242 -21.58 -9.07 -0.20
CA PHE A 242 -20.67 -8.10 0.40
C PHE A 242 -21.18 -7.67 1.77
N LEU A 243 -20.24 -7.40 2.67
CA LEU A 243 -20.53 -6.85 3.99
C LEU A 243 -19.98 -5.42 4.07
N LEU A 244 -20.87 -4.48 4.44
CA LEU A 244 -20.51 -3.10 4.72
C LEU A 244 -20.55 -2.87 6.23
N VAL A 245 -19.55 -2.23 6.75
CA VAL A 245 -19.44 -1.82 8.17
C VAL A 245 -19.32 -0.31 8.20
N ILE A 246 -20.27 0.37 8.84
CA ILE A 246 -20.43 1.83 8.78
C ILE A 246 -20.38 2.39 10.20
N PRO A 247 -19.20 2.74 10.72
CA PRO A 247 -19.05 3.26 12.08
C PRO A 247 -19.81 4.58 12.29
N GLY A 248 -20.30 4.80 13.52
CA GLY A 248 -20.95 6.03 13.92
C GLY A 248 -22.32 6.28 13.28
N CYS A 249 -23.00 5.23 12.83
CA CYS A 249 -24.33 5.34 12.23
C CYS A 249 -25.38 4.59 13.03
N ASP A 250 -26.49 5.27 13.35
CA ASP A 250 -27.72 4.66 13.84
C ASP A 250 -28.46 3.89 12.72
N LEU A 251 -29.52 3.18 13.07
CA LEU A 251 -30.27 2.36 12.12
C LEU A 251 -30.87 3.21 10.97
N ALA A 252 -31.45 4.35 11.29
CA ALA A 252 -32.08 5.21 10.29
C ALA A 252 -31.05 5.76 9.28
N THR A 253 -29.89 6.18 9.76
CA THR A 253 -28.77 6.64 8.93
C THR A 253 -28.17 5.50 8.12
N THR A 254 -28.03 4.31 8.70
CA THR A 254 -27.55 3.11 8.02
C THR A 254 -28.46 2.74 6.85
N VAL A 255 -29.78 2.68 7.08
CA VAL A 255 -30.77 2.37 6.03
C VAL A 255 -30.78 3.44 4.94
N ARG A 256 -30.71 4.72 5.30
CA ARG A 256 -30.63 5.82 4.34
C ARG A 256 -29.39 5.70 3.45
N ARG A 257 -28.23 5.47 4.03
CA ARG A 257 -26.97 5.28 3.29
C ARG A 257 -27.03 4.04 2.40
N ALA A 258 -27.52 2.92 2.92
CA ALA A 258 -27.70 1.71 2.13
C ALA A 258 -28.60 1.94 0.91
N ASN A 259 -29.71 2.71 1.03
CA ASN A 259 -30.53 3.08 -0.10
C ASN A 259 -29.79 3.95 -1.13
N GLN A 260 -29.02 4.93 -0.70
CA GLN A 260 -28.21 5.75 -1.60
C GLN A 260 -27.20 4.89 -2.40
N ILE A 261 -26.56 3.96 -1.71
CA ILE A 261 -25.61 3.01 -2.33
C ILE A 261 -26.35 2.11 -3.35
N ARG A 262 -27.48 1.53 -2.97
CA ARG A 262 -28.32 0.70 -3.85
C ARG A 262 -28.73 1.46 -5.12
N GLU A 263 -29.15 2.71 -4.97
CA GLU A 263 -29.55 3.58 -6.09
C GLU A 263 -28.36 3.88 -7.00
N SER A 264 -27.18 4.15 -6.45
CA SER A 264 -25.96 4.38 -7.24
C SER A 264 -25.59 3.16 -8.08
N ILE A 265 -25.83 1.95 -7.56
CA ILE A 265 -25.55 0.71 -8.28
C ILE A 265 -26.55 0.51 -9.43
N SER A 266 -27.84 0.72 -9.18
CA SER A 266 -28.90 0.48 -10.16
C SER A 266 -29.06 1.59 -11.20
N SER A 267 -28.54 2.80 -10.94
CA SER A 267 -28.71 3.98 -11.80
C SER A 267 -28.00 3.89 -13.15
N GLN A 268 -26.93 3.11 -13.24
CA GLN A 268 -26.12 2.97 -14.45
C GLN A 268 -25.90 1.49 -14.78
N PRO A 269 -26.06 1.08 -16.04
CA PRO A 269 -25.73 -0.27 -16.45
C PRO A 269 -24.24 -0.59 -16.19
N VAL A 270 -23.95 -1.83 -15.83
CA VAL A 270 -22.58 -2.34 -15.65
C VAL A 270 -22.01 -2.66 -17.03
N PRO A 271 -20.88 -2.06 -17.44
CA PRO A 271 -20.21 -2.41 -18.69
C PRO A 271 -19.64 -3.83 -18.60
N THR A 272 -19.96 -4.66 -19.56
CA THR A 272 -19.41 -6.04 -19.68
C THR A 272 -18.93 -6.31 -21.10
N LEU A 273 -18.17 -7.38 -21.29
CA LEU A 273 -17.70 -7.80 -22.62
C LEU A 273 -18.85 -8.05 -23.61
N LEU A 274 -20.05 -8.41 -23.12
CA LEU A 274 -21.24 -8.71 -23.90
C LEU A 274 -22.29 -7.58 -23.85
N GLY A 275 -21.83 -6.33 -23.69
CA GLY A 275 -22.67 -5.13 -23.59
C GLY A 275 -23.03 -4.75 -22.17
N ALA A 276 -23.69 -3.61 -22.01
CA ALA A 276 -24.07 -3.09 -20.71
C ALA A 276 -25.25 -3.87 -20.11
N LYS A 277 -25.18 -4.21 -18.82
CA LYS A 277 -26.19 -4.98 -18.08
C LYS A 277 -26.73 -4.18 -16.91
N THR A 278 -28.07 -4.10 -16.78
CA THR A 278 -28.68 -3.53 -15.57
C THR A 278 -28.60 -4.55 -14.44
N ILE A 279 -27.91 -4.17 -13.37
CA ILE A 279 -27.70 -5.00 -12.18
C ILE A 279 -28.31 -4.25 -10.99
N THR A 280 -28.99 -5.00 -10.12
CA THR A 280 -29.52 -4.50 -8.86
C THR A 280 -28.96 -5.29 -7.70
N VAL A 281 -29.11 -4.75 -6.50
CA VAL A 281 -28.70 -5.41 -5.26
C VAL A 281 -29.81 -5.34 -4.23
N SER A 282 -29.95 -6.42 -3.47
CA SER A 282 -30.76 -6.46 -2.26
C SER A 282 -29.89 -6.27 -1.04
N MET A 283 -30.39 -5.58 -0.02
CA MET A 283 -29.61 -5.26 1.17
C MET A 283 -30.40 -5.51 2.44
N GLY A 284 -29.73 -6.08 3.45
CA GLY A 284 -30.25 -6.20 4.81
C GLY A 284 -29.42 -5.36 5.77
N ALA A 285 -30.08 -4.42 6.48
CA ALA A 285 -29.41 -3.47 7.37
C ALA A 285 -29.75 -3.74 8.85
N THR A 286 -28.76 -3.59 9.71
CA THR A 286 -28.92 -3.64 11.17
C THR A 286 -27.88 -2.73 11.83
N VAL A 287 -27.98 -2.55 13.14
CA VAL A 287 -26.95 -1.82 13.92
C VAL A 287 -26.53 -2.63 15.13
N GLY A 288 -25.29 -2.44 15.52
CA GLY A 288 -24.71 -3.02 16.71
C GLY A 288 -24.17 -1.97 17.67
N GLU A 289 -24.20 -2.35 18.95
CA GLU A 289 -23.61 -1.62 20.07
C GLU A 289 -22.57 -2.51 20.78
N SER A 290 -21.88 -1.96 21.75
CA SER A 290 -20.76 -2.60 22.44
C SER A 290 -21.04 -3.97 23.07
N SER A 291 -22.30 -4.24 23.43
CA SER A 291 -22.74 -5.51 24.03
C SER A 291 -23.23 -6.54 23.00
N THR A 292 -23.33 -6.11 21.73
CA THR A 292 -23.97 -6.95 20.70
C THR A 292 -23.00 -8.01 20.18
N ASN A 293 -23.43 -9.26 20.16
CA ASN A 293 -22.69 -10.36 19.57
C ASN A 293 -22.63 -10.16 18.03
N SER A 294 -21.42 -10.21 17.46
CA SER A 294 -21.20 -10.04 16.02
C SER A 294 -21.94 -11.09 15.17
N GLU A 295 -22.05 -12.34 15.63
CA GLU A 295 -22.80 -13.39 14.93
C GLU A 295 -24.30 -13.10 14.91
N LEU A 296 -24.85 -12.57 16.00
CA LEU A 296 -26.26 -12.18 16.09
C LEU A 296 -26.56 -11.03 15.13
N LEU A 297 -25.67 -10.04 15.04
CA LEU A 297 -25.79 -8.94 14.07
C LEU A 297 -25.83 -9.45 12.64
N LEU A 298 -24.94 -10.35 12.28
CA LEU A 298 -24.92 -10.93 10.94
C LEU A 298 -26.20 -11.72 10.65
N ARG A 299 -26.72 -12.48 11.61
CA ARG A 299 -28.02 -13.17 11.47
C ARG A 299 -29.18 -12.19 11.27
N HIS A 300 -29.18 -11.06 11.97
CA HIS A 300 -30.19 -10.02 11.79
C HIS A 300 -30.10 -9.40 10.39
N ALA A 301 -28.88 -9.05 9.94
CA ALA A 301 -28.68 -8.53 8.59
C ALA A 301 -29.09 -9.53 7.50
N ASP A 302 -28.77 -10.83 7.68
CA ASP A 302 -29.17 -11.91 6.78
C ASP A 302 -30.69 -12.07 6.71
N THR A 303 -31.37 -12.05 7.87
CA THR A 303 -32.83 -12.10 7.92
C THR A 303 -33.45 -10.94 7.16
N ALA A 304 -32.93 -9.72 7.33
CA ALA A 304 -33.39 -8.54 6.61
C ALA A 304 -33.11 -8.67 5.10
N LEU A 305 -31.94 -9.14 4.71
CA LEU A 305 -31.58 -9.39 3.31
C LEU A 305 -32.52 -10.42 2.66
N TYR A 306 -32.85 -11.49 3.39
CA TYR A 306 -33.82 -12.48 2.93
C TYR A 306 -35.21 -11.85 2.69
N GLN A 307 -35.67 -10.95 3.58
CA GLN A 307 -36.92 -10.20 3.35
C GLN A 307 -36.83 -9.30 2.12
N ALA A 308 -35.70 -8.59 1.91
CA ALA A 308 -35.48 -7.78 0.73
C ALA A 308 -35.61 -8.60 -0.56
N LYS A 309 -35.02 -9.80 -0.60
CA LYS A 309 -35.15 -10.74 -1.74
C LYS A 309 -36.61 -11.21 -1.95
N ARG A 310 -37.33 -11.49 -0.84
CA ARG A 310 -38.75 -11.93 -0.92
C ARG A 310 -39.73 -10.83 -1.34
N HIS A 311 -39.48 -9.59 -0.92
CA HIS A 311 -40.39 -8.47 -1.23
C HIS A 311 -40.15 -7.87 -2.63
N GLY A 312 -39.40 -8.56 -3.50
CA GLY A 312 -39.23 -8.17 -4.90
C GLY A 312 -37.85 -7.62 -5.26
N ARG A 313 -36.85 -7.81 -4.40
CA ARG A 313 -35.48 -7.41 -4.67
C ARG A 313 -35.27 -5.90 -4.84
N ASN A 314 -34.02 -5.49 -5.22
CA ASN A 314 -33.65 -4.09 -5.45
C ASN A 314 -34.12 -3.16 -4.33
N ARG A 315 -33.89 -3.52 -3.08
CA ARG A 315 -34.32 -2.77 -1.89
C ARG A 315 -33.46 -3.00 -0.69
N VAL A 316 -33.64 -2.15 0.30
CA VAL A 316 -33.08 -2.30 1.64
C VAL A 316 -34.20 -2.64 2.61
N GLU A 317 -34.01 -3.70 3.36
CA GLU A 317 -34.84 -4.04 4.52
C GLU A 317 -34.02 -3.92 5.79
N GLN A 318 -34.66 -3.57 6.89
CA GLN A 318 -34.00 -3.47 8.20
C GLN A 318 -34.42 -4.63 9.10
N ALA A 319 -33.47 -5.09 9.91
CA ALA A 319 -33.82 -6.04 10.95
C ALA A 319 -34.69 -5.37 12.01
N ILE A 320 -35.79 -6.01 12.35
CA ILE A 320 -36.60 -5.62 13.51
C ILE A 320 -35.81 -6.07 14.74
N THR A 321 -35.13 -5.15 15.41
CA THR A 321 -34.57 -5.40 16.74
C THR A 321 -35.70 -5.57 17.72
N VAL A 322 -36.00 -6.81 18.13
CA VAL A 322 -36.83 -7.03 19.31
C VAL A 322 -35.93 -6.69 20.50
N PRO A 323 -36.29 -5.72 21.35
CA PRO A 323 -35.53 -5.47 22.58
C PRO A 323 -35.57 -6.75 23.44
N THR A 324 -34.40 -7.27 23.82
CA THR A 324 -34.27 -8.34 24.82
C THR A 324 -34.40 -7.77 26.20
#